data_7a47715411733d48997adfab11cc0b00
#
_entry.id   7a47715411733d48997adfab11cc0b00
#
_cell.length_a   1.000
_cell.length_b   1.000
_cell.length_c   1.000
_cell.angle_alpha   90.00
_cell.angle_beta   90.00
_cell.angle_gamma   90.00
#
_symmetry.space_group_name_H-M   'P 1'
#
loop_
_entity.id
_entity.type
_entity.pdbx_description
1 polymer ?
#
loop_
_entity_poly.entity_id
_entity_poly.type
_entity_poly.pdbx_seq_one_letter_code
_entity_poly.pdbx_strand_id
1 'polypeptide(L)'
;MSDALAILSPDELEAKLRTIGDERYHHRHPFNLRMHNGELTRFEIQTWACNRYYYQTRIPLKDSLIVSKSGEPEFRREWVQRIHDHDGTQEREGGLALWIRLAKAVGLEAEEVERMEQVLPGVRRACDAYVELVESSDLLTAVAASLTEMFAGDIMHVRIAAFEKYYPWVDTEGLAYFRSRTTQAPRDAAWGLDYVRQHAQTAEQQSRCIGALERKCSILWSLLDAIERHCRRPVLASHAAVRFDEPEKAWIVVLPERALKLAGSGHAVLELCDGTRSGADIAKQISEFPEASANAAEEVDHFLAEMERAGAVRFEAATDSAEAVG
;
A
#
# COMPACT_ATOMS: atom_id res chain seq x y z
N MET A 1 -36.16 13.80 4.90
CA MET A 1 -36.28 13.77 3.43
C MET A 1 -34.87 13.48 2.92
N SER A 2 -34.66 12.28 2.37
CA SER A 2 -33.37 11.93 1.77
C SER A 2 -33.23 12.75 0.49
N ASP A 3 -32.23 13.64 0.43
CA ASP A 3 -31.85 14.26 -0.83
C ASP A 3 -31.53 13.14 -1.81
N ALA A 4 -32.38 12.97 -2.82
CA ALA A 4 -32.11 12.02 -3.89
C ALA A 4 -30.84 12.50 -4.59
N LEU A 5 -29.76 11.69 -4.48
CA LEU A 5 -28.51 11.95 -5.18
C LEU A 5 -28.81 12.15 -6.67
N ALA A 6 -28.45 13.30 -7.23
CA ALA A 6 -28.61 13.55 -8.66
C ALA A 6 -27.72 12.58 -9.47
N ILE A 7 -28.26 12.08 -10.57
CA ILE A 7 -27.49 11.26 -11.51
C ILE A 7 -26.54 12.19 -12.27
N LEU A 8 -25.25 11.87 -12.23
CA LEU A 8 -24.21 12.57 -13.00
C LEU A 8 -24.26 12.11 -14.46
N SER A 9 -23.98 13.01 -15.38
CA SER A 9 -23.66 12.63 -16.77
C SER A 9 -22.37 11.78 -16.81
N PRO A 10 -22.11 11.02 -17.89
CA PRO A 10 -20.87 10.26 -18.00
C PRO A 10 -19.59 11.11 -17.85
N ASP A 11 -19.62 12.35 -18.36
CA ASP A 11 -18.47 13.26 -18.27
C ASP A 11 -18.29 13.82 -16.85
N GLU A 12 -19.37 14.13 -16.14
CA GLU A 12 -19.33 14.54 -14.74
C GLU A 12 -18.86 13.41 -13.84
N LEU A 13 -19.29 12.16 -14.11
CA LEU A 13 -18.82 10.99 -13.38
C LEU A 13 -17.30 10.78 -13.60
N GLU A 14 -16.83 10.84 -14.84
CA GLU A 14 -15.40 10.77 -15.16
C GLU A 14 -14.62 11.88 -14.46
N ALA A 15 -15.06 13.13 -14.52
CA ALA A 15 -14.42 14.25 -13.84
C ALA A 15 -14.31 14.00 -12.33
N LYS A 16 -15.38 13.47 -11.72
CA LYS A 16 -15.39 13.11 -10.29
C LYS A 16 -14.38 11.99 -9.97
N LEU A 17 -14.31 10.95 -10.80
CA LEU A 17 -13.34 9.84 -10.63
C LEU A 17 -11.90 10.35 -10.77
N ARG A 18 -11.61 11.25 -11.71
CA ARG A 18 -10.29 11.87 -11.86
C ARG A 18 -9.91 12.72 -10.66
N THR A 19 -10.83 13.54 -10.13
CA THR A 19 -10.60 14.32 -8.92
C THR A 19 -10.20 13.45 -7.73
N ILE A 20 -10.83 12.29 -7.55
CA ILE A 20 -10.44 11.34 -6.49
C ILE A 20 -8.97 10.91 -6.63
N GLY A 21 -8.53 10.64 -7.86
CA GLY A 21 -7.13 10.29 -8.10
C GLY A 21 -6.17 11.43 -7.79
N ASP A 22 -6.50 12.63 -8.25
CA ASP A 22 -5.68 13.82 -7.98
C ASP A 22 -5.54 14.10 -6.47
N GLU A 23 -6.59 13.84 -5.70
CA GLU A 23 -6.61 14.11 -4.26
C GLU A 23 -6.08 12.95 -3.42
N ARG A 24 -6.37 11.70 -3.80
CA ARG A 24 -6.24 10.52 -2.92
C ARG A 24 -5.34 9.42 -3.44
N TYR A 25 -4.90 9.46 -4.71
CA TYR A 25 -4.02 8.42 -5.22
C TYR A 25 -2.66 8.48 -4.53
N HIS A 26 -2.04 7.34 -4.34
CA HIS A 26 -0.82 7.19 -3.53
C HIS A 26 0.45 7.87 -4.10
N HIS A 27 0.36 8.53 -5.27
CA HIS A 27 1.45 9.39 -5.76
C HIS A 27 1.77 10.54 -4.80
N ARG A 28 0.79 10.95 -3.99
CA ARG A 28 0.93 11.97 -2.93
C ARG A 28 1.40 11.42 -1.59
N HIS A 29 1.51 10.12 -1.44
CA HIS A 29 1.97 9.52 -0.20
C HIS A 29 3.41 9.96 0.09
N PRO A 30 3.75 10.35 1.35
CA PRO A 30 5.09 10.81 1.72
C PRO A 30 6.21 9.87 1.26
N PHE A 31 6.01 8.57 1.39
CA PHE A 31 6.96 7.55 0.91
C PHE A 31 7.25 7.67 -0.60
N ASN A 32 6.23 7.83 -1.43
CA ASN A 32 6.41 7.99 -2.87
C ASN A 32 7.05 9.35 -3.22
N LEU A 33 6.70 10.43 -2.50
CA LEU A 33 7.34 11.74 -2.70
C LEU A 33 8.83 11.66 -2.39
N ARG A 34 9.22 11.04 -1.27
CA ARG A 34 10.61 10.79 -0.91
C ARG A 34 11.33 9.93 -1.95
N MET A 35 10.68 8.85 -2.43
CA MET A 35 11.23 8.02 -3.51
C MET A 35 11.52 8.82 -4.77
N HIS A 36 10.60 9.69 -5.17
CA HIS A 36 10.75 10.47 -6.39
C HIS A 36 11.76 11.61 -6.25
N ASN A 37 12.04 12.06 -5.03
CA ASN A 37 13.06 13.06 -4.72
C ASN A 37 14.46 12.48 -4.46
N GLY A 38 14.61 11.15 -4.43
CA GLY A 38 15.89 10.50 -4.12
C GLY A 38 16.23 10.46 -2.63
N GLU A 39 15.24 10.57 -1.77
CA GLU A 39 15.40 10.67 -0.31
C GLU A 39 15.26 9.32 0.42
N LEU A 40 14.96 8.24 -0.31
CA LEU A 40 14.88 6.91 0.30
C LEU A 40 16.27 6.27 0.41
N THR A 41 16.52 5.65 1.54
CA THR A 41 17.70 4.81 1.76
C THR A 41 17.61 3.51 0.95
N ARG A 42 18.74 2.81 0.80
CA ARG A 42 18.75 1.48 0.16
C ARG A 42 17.83 0.50 0.86
N PHE A 43 17.82 0.49 2.19
CA PHE A 43 16.96 -0.35 3.01
C PHE A 43 15.46 -0.08 2.73
N GLU A 44 15.04 1.19 2.65
CA GLU A 44 13.67 1.56 2.34
C GLU A 44 13.23 1.10 0.95
N ILE A 45 14.11 1.25 -0.06
CA ILE A 45 13.86 0.75 -1.43
C ILE A 45 13.72 -0.78 -1.45
N GLN A 46 14.62 -1.47 -0.76
CA GLN A 46 14.58 -2.94 -0.65
C GLN A 46 13.32 -3.43 0.06
N THR A 47 13.00 -2.82 1.21
CA THR A 47 11.77 -3.14 1.96
C THR A 47 10.53 -2.92 1.09
N TRP A 48 10.47 -1.80 0.37
CA TRP A 48 9.36 -1.51 -0.54
C TRP A 48 9.29 -2.53 -1.69
N ALA A 49 10.39 -2.86 -2.33
CA ALA A 49 10.41 -3.80 -3.45
C ALA A 49 9.94 -5.20 -3.02
N CYS A 50 10.43 -5.70 -1.88
CA CYS A 50 10.03 -6.97 -1.29
C CYS A 50 8.52 -7.00 -0.98
N ASN A 51 8.04 -6.00 -0.25
CA ASN A 51 6.66 -5.93 0.20
C ASN A 51 5.66 -5.68 -0.95
N ARG A 52 6.05 -4.87 -1.93
CA ARG A 52 5.20 -4.58 -3.09
C ARG A 52 5.02 -5.79 -4.01
N TYR A 53 5.93 -6.78 -3.97
CA TYR A 53 5.76 -8.04 -4.69
C TYR A 53 4.46 -8.75 -4.28
N TYR A 54 4.14 -8.79 -3.00
CA TYR A 54 2.88 -9.36 -2.53
C TYR A 54 1.66 -8.71 -3.18
N TYR A 55 1.66 -7.38 -3.30
CA TYR A 55 0.59 -6.69 -4.03
C TYR A 55 0.52 -7.14 -5.50
N GLN A 56 1.66 -7.34 -6.16
CA GLN A 56 1.68 -7.80 -7.57
C GLN A 56 1.03 -9.18 -7.70
N THR A 57 1.27 -10.09 -6.77
CA THR A 57 0.63 -11.43 -6.78
C THR A 57 -0.89 -11.37 -6.57
N ARG A 58 -1.43 -10.30 -5.96
CA ARG A 58 -2.87 -10.12 -5.75
C ARG A 58 -3.60 -9.61 -6.99
N ILE A 59 -2.88 -8.99 -7.93
CA ILE A 59 -3.50 -8.43 -9.14
C ILE A 59 -4.11 -9.51 -10.04
N PRO A 60 -3.41 -10.57 -10.48
CA PRO A 60 -4.03 -11.61 -11.30
C PRO A 60 -5.14 -12.35 -10.54
N LEU A 61 -5.02 -12.52 -9.23
CA LEU A 61 -6.06 -13.12 -8.40
C LEU A 61 -7.36 -12.29 -8.43
N LYS A 62 -7.29 -10.99 -8.16
CA LYS A 62 -8.48 -10.12 -8.21
C LYS A 62 -9.04 -9.99 -9.63
N ASP A 63 -8.18 -10.03 -10.67
CA ASP A 63 -8.63 -9.97 -12.07
C ASP A 63 -9.37 -11.26 -12.47
N SER A 64 -8.95 -12.41 -11.96
CA SER A 64 -9.66 -13.68 -12.13
C SER A 64 -11.06 -13.64 -11.49
N LEU A 65 -11.19 -13.02 -10.31
CA LEU A 65 -12.48 -12.79 -9.67
C LEU A 65 -13.38 -11.88 -10.53
N ILE A 66 -12.84 -10.82 -11.14
CA ILE A 66 -13.60 -9.92 -12.03
C ILE A 66 -14.06 -10.67 -13.28
N VAL A 67 -13.17 -11.46 -13.92
CA VAL A 67 -13.53 -12.31 -15.08
C VAL A 67 -14.69 -13.25 -14.72
N SER A 68 -14.66 -13.86 -13.55
CA SER A 68 -15.70 -14.82 -13.11
C SER A 68 -17.07 -14.18 -12.90
N LYS A 69 -17.15 -12.87 -12.68
CA LYS A 69 -18.40 -12.13 -12.48
C LYS A 69 -19.14 -11.80 -13.79
N SER A 70 -18.49 -11.92 -14.95
CA SER A 70 -19.09 -11.55 -16.21
C SER A 70 -19.61 -12.79 -16.98
N GLY A 71 -20.88 -12.74 -17.39
CA GLY A 71 -21.46 -13.67 -18.37
C GLY A 71 -21.03 -13.40 -19.80
N GLU A 72 -20.50 -12.20 -20.10
CA GLU A 72 -20.18 -11.70 -21.42
C GLU A 72 -18.80 -12.20 -21.92
N PRO A 73 -18.74 -13.00 -23.01
CA PRO A 73 -17.45 -13.47 -23.54
C PRO A 73 -16.51 -12.35 -23.97
N GLU A 74 -17.07 -11.25 -24.52
CA GLU A 74 -16.28 -10.06 -24.92
C GLU A 74 -15.58 -9.42 -23.74
N PHE A 75 -16.32 -9.15 -22.67
CA PHE A 75 -15.75 -8.64 -21.42
C PHE A 75 -14.60 -9.52 -20.94
N ARG A 76 -14.80 -10.85 -20.88
CA ARG A 76 -13.77 -11.76 -20.39
C ARG A 76 -12.52 -11.78 -21.28
N ARG A 77 -12.67 -11.72 -22.61
CA ARG A 77 -11.51 -11.63 -23.52
C ARG A 77 -10.67 -10.39 -23.31
N GLU A 78 -11.30 -9.26 -23.09
CA GLU A 78 -10.59 -8.00 -22.82
C GLU A 78 -9.96 -8.00 -21.43
N TRP A 79 -10.72 -8.42 -20.41
CA TRP A 79 -10.20 -8.35 -19.04
C TRP A 79 -9.07 -9.35 -18.77
N VAL A 80 -9.06 -10.52 -19.39
CA VAL A 80 -8.02 -11.54 -19.19
C VAL A 80 -6.62 -11.06 -19.62
N GLN A 81 -6.53 -10.05 -20.48
CA GLN A 81 -5.23 -9.46 -20.86
C GLN A 81 -4.45 -8.94 -19.65
N ARG A 82 -5.14 -8.46 -18.61
CA ARG A 82 -4.53 -8.00 -17.36
C ARG A 82 -3.85 -9.15 -16.60
N ILE A 83 -4.45 -10.34 -16.64
CA ILE A 83 -3.86 -11.55 -16.07
C ILE A 83 -2.60 -11.93 -16.85
N HIS A 84 -2.69 -11.96 -18.18
CA HIS A 84 -1.53 -12.24 -19.04
C HIS A 84 -0.41 -11.22 -18.85
N ASP A 85 -0.74 -9.96 -18.61
CA ASP A 85 0.27 -8.92 -18.37
C ASP A 85 1.01 -9.11 -17.05
N HIS A 86 0.39 -9.74 -16.03
CA HIS A 86 1.02 -10.01 -14.74
C HIS A 86 1.63 -11.40 -14.62
N ASP A 87 0.91 -12.44 -15.03
CA ASP A 87 1.40 -13.82 -14.94
C ASP A 87 2.34 -14.18 -16.10
N GLY A 88 2.20 -13.46 -17.22
CA GLY A 88 2.90 -13.79 -18.46
C GLY A 88 2.12 -14.79 -19.32
N THR A 89 2.75 -15.20 -20.39
CA THR A 89 2.28 -16.22 -21.34
C THR A 89 3.45 -17.14 -21.71
N GLN A 90 3.21 -18.16 -22.53
CA GLN A 90 4.30 -19.01 -23.04
C GLN A 90 5.33 -18.23 -23.86
N GLU A 91 4.94 -17.07 -24.41
CA GLU A 91 5.76 -16.28 -25.33
C GLU A 91 6.38 -15.04 -24.68
N ARG A 92 5.84 -14.61 -23.55
CA ARG A 92 6.21 -13.33 -22.91
C ARG A 92 6.19 -13.42 -21.40
N GLU A 93 7.23 -12.90 -20.75
CA GLU A 93 7.26 -12.73 -19.32
C GLU A 93 6.21 -11.71 -18.84
N GLY A 94 5.63 -11.97 -17.69
CA GLY A 94 4.66 -11.09 -17.05
C GLY A 94 5.26 -10.17 -16.00
N GLY A 95 4.42 -9.30 -15.47
CA GLY A 95 4.77 -8.32 -14.45
C GLY A 95 5.38 -8.94 -13.19
N LEU A 96 4.99 -10.17 -12.81
CA LEU A 96 5.59 -10.86 -11.66
C LEU A 96 7.07 -11.15 -11.88
N ALA A 97 7.42 -11.71 -13.04
CA ALA A 97 8.82 -11.97 -13.39
C ALA A 97 9.63 -10.66 -13.52
N LEU A 98 9.04 -9.64 -14.13
CA LEU A 98 9.66 -8.30 -14.24
C LEU A 98 9.86 -7.66 -12.87
N TRP A 99 8.96 -7.90 -11.91
CA TRP A 99 9.14 -7.41 -10.54
C TRP A 99 10.27 -8.12 -9.80
N ILE A 100 10.45 -9.42 -10.02
CA ILE A 100 11.60 -10.16 -9.48
C ILE A 100 12.92 -9.62 -10.07
N ARG A 101 12.95 -9.19 -11.34
CA ARG A 101 14.12 -8.49 -11.89
C ARG A 101 14.41 -7.19 -11.13
N LEU A 102 13.38 -6.39 -10.81
CA LEU A 102 13.54 -5.21 -9.98
C LEU A 102 14.08 -5.57 -8.59
N ALA A 103 13.54 -6.62 -7.96
CA ALA A 103 14.00 -7.08 -6.66
C ALA A 103 15.50 -7.43 -6.67
N LYS A 104 15.97 -8.15 -7.70
CA LYS A 104 17.40 -8.42 -7.91
C LYS A 104 18.22 -7.14 -8.14
N ALA A 105 17.70 -6.22 -8.95
CA ALA A 105 18.38 -4.96 -9.26
C ALA A 105 18.57 -4.07 -8.00
N VAL A 106 17.69 -4.19 -7.01
CA VAL A 106 17.85 -3.50 -5.72
C VAL A 106 18.63 -4.33 -4.70
N GLY A 107 19.15 -5.50 -5.08
CA GLY A 107 20.04 -6.34 -4.25
C GLY A 107 19.29 -7.28 -3.30
N LEU A 108 18.10 -7.77 -3.70
CA LEU A 108 17.37 -8.81 -2.98
C LEU A 108 17.53 -10.16 -3.69
N GLU A 109 17.50 -11.25 -2.92
CA GLU A 109 17.47 -12.59 -3.45
C GLU A 109 16.06 -12.97 -3.93
N ALA A 110 15.95 -13.46 -5.17
CA ALA A 110 14.66 -13.76 -5.80
C ALA A 110 13.81 -14.73 -4.97
N GLU A 111 14.43 -15.82 -4.52
CA GLU A 111 13.78 -16.87 -3.75
C GLU A 111 13.22 -16.37 -2.42
N GLU A 112 13.87 -15.39 -1.78
CA GLU A 112 13.38 -14.78 -0.55
C GLU A 112 12.14 -13.93 -0.80
N VAL A 113 12.14 -13.16 -1.90
CA VAL A 113 11.00 -12.34 -2.30
C VAL A 113 9.81 -13.22 -2.70
N GLU A 114 10.06 -14.30 -3.47
CA GLU A 114 9.03 -15.24 -3.92
C GLU A 114 8.39 -16.03 -2.76
N ARG A 115 9.16 -16.36 -1.72
CA ARG A 115 8.59 -16.98 -0.50
C ARG A 115 7.69 -16.06 0.29
N MET A 116 7.81 -14.74 0.10
CA MET A 116 6.96 -13.73 0.75
C MET A 116 6.96 -13.81 2.31
N GLU A 117 7.95 -14.43 2.92
CA GLU A 117 8.04 -14.58 4.37
C GLU A 117 8.27 -13.24 5.07
N GLN A 118 8.98 -12.32 4.41
CA GLN A 118 9.31 -10.99 4.92
C GLN A 118 8.23 -9.94 4.63
N VAL A 119 7.09 -10.34 4.07
CA VAL A 119 5.99 -9.40 3.80
C VAL A 119 5.33 -8.99 5.10
N LEU A 120 5.31 -7.68 5.34
CA LEU A 120 4.77 -7.08 6.56
C LEU A 120 3.28 -7.40 6.73
N PRO A 121 2.81 -7.68 7.94
CA PRO A 121 1.41 -7.98 8.21
C PRO A 121 0.47 -6.86 7.73
N GLY A 122 0.83 -5.58 7.93
CA GLY A 122 0.06 -4.43 7.45
C GLY A 122 -0.06 -4.38 5.92
N VAL A 123 0.99 -4.79 5.20
CA VAL A 123 0.97 -4.91 3.73
C VAL A 123 0.06 -6.06 3.30
N ARG A 124 0.12 -7.22 3.97
CA ARG A 124 -0.79 -8.35 3.68
C ARG A 124 -2.24 -7.93 3.84
N ARG A 125 -2.60 -7.36 5.00
CA ARG A 125 -3.96 -6.86 5.25
C ARG A 125 -4.45 -5.88 4.18
N ALA A 126 -3.63 -4.91 3.79
CA ALA A 126 -3.98 -3.94 2.76
C ALA A 126 -4.20 -4.59 1.39
N CYS A 127 -3.32 -5.51 0.99
CA CYS A 127 -3.41 -6.19 -0.29
C CYS A 127 -4.60 -7.16 -0.35
N ASP A 128 -4.84 -7.92 0.72
CA ASP A 128 -5.95 -8.86 0.80
C ASP A 128 -7.30 -8.12 0.86
N ALA A 129 -7.37 -6.95 1.54
CA ALA A 129 -8.54 -6.09 1.50
C ALA A 129 -8.92 -5.59 0.08
N TYR A 130 -7.97 -5.55 -0.86
CA TYR A 130 -8.29 -5.28 -2.26
C TYR A 130 -8.96 -6.48 -2.94
N VAL A 131 -8.49 -7.68 -2.67
CA VAL A 131 -9.12 -8.92 -3.19
C VAL A 131 -10.54 -9.05 -2.62
N GLU A 132 -10.71 -8.85 -1.31
CA GLU A 132 -12.00 -8.87 -0.62
C GLU A 132 -12.98 -7.82 -1.16
N LEU A 133 -12.49 -6.59 -1.45
CA LEU A 133 -13.30 -5.54 -2.07
C LEU A 133 -13.85 -6.00 -3.42
N VAL A 134 -13.02 -6.64 -4.24
CA VAL A 134 -13.43 -7.15 -5.56
C VAL A 134 -14.34 -8.37 -5.40
N GLU A 135 -14.03 -9.28 -4.49
CA GLU A 135 -14.83 -10.49 -4.26
C GLU A 135 -16.26 -10.17 -3.82
N SER A 136 -16.39 -9.23 -2.86
CA SER A 136 -17.69 -8.84 -2.28
C SER A 136 -18.51 -7.89 -3.16
N SER A 137 -17.92 -7.30 -4.20
CA SER A 137 -18.57 -6.31 -5.08
C SER A 137 -19.27 -6.96 -6.26
N ASP A 138 -20.27 -6.26 -6.84
CA ASP A 138 -20.75 -6.55 -8.19
C ASP A 138 -19.70 -6.23 -9.27
N LEU A 139 -19.93 -6.69 -10.49
CA LEU A 139 -18.99 -6.51 -11.59
C LEU A 139 -18.64 -5.03 -11.84
N LEU A 140 -19.63 -4.15 -11.88
CA LEU A 140 -19.44 -2.73 -12.13
C LEU A 140 -18.58 -2.07 -11.06
N THR A 141 -18.86 -2.34 -9.79
CA THR A 141 -18.12 -1.84 -8.64
C THR A 141 -16.68 -2.38 -8.62
N ALA A 142 -16.48 -3.66 -8.96
CA ALA A 142 -15.16 -4.28 -9.05
C ALA A 142 -14.29 -3.69 -10.17
N VAL A 143 -14.91 -3.38 -11.34
CA VAL A 143 -14.24 -2.65 -12.42
C VAL A 143 -13.84 -1.25 -11.95
N ALA A 144 -14.75 -0.53 -11.29
CA ALA A 144 -14.46 0.82 -10.78
C ALA A 144 -13.32 0.84 -9.74
N ALA A 145 -13.20 -0.19 -8.88
CA ALA A 145 -12.06 -0.34 -7.97
C ALA A 145 -10.72 -0.47 -8.70
N SER A 146 -10.71 -0.90 -9.98
CA SER A 146 -9.50 -1.02 -10.78
C SER A 146 -9.10 0.28 -11.50
N LEU A 147 -9.91 1.36 -11.43
CA LEU A 147 -9.66 2.63 -12.12
C LEU A 147 -8.47 3.43 -11.57
N THR A 148 -7.82 2.98 -10.51
CA THR A 148 -6.50 3.53 -10.12
C THR A 148 -5.45 3.41 -11.22
N GLU A 149 -5.68 2.58 -12.25
CA GLU A 149 -4.84 2.50 -13.45
C GLU A 149 -4.81 3.82 -14.25
N MET A 150 -5.83 4.68 -14.13
CA MET A 150 -5.85 6.02 -14.74
C MET A 150 -4.66 6.90 -14.32
N PHE A 151 -4.10 6.64 -13.14
CA PHE A 151 -3.02 7.42 -12.54
C PHE A 151 -1.68 6.67 -12.55
N ALA A 152 -1.70 5.39 -12.94
CA ALA A 152 -0.52 4.52 -12.85
C ALA A 152 0.53 4.86 -13.93
N GLY A 153 0.12 5.27 -15.13
CA GLY A 153 1.05 5.63 -16.20
C GLY A 153 1.98 6.77 -15.81
N ASP A 154 1.43 7.85 -15.28
CA ASP A 154 2.19 9.06 -14.91
C ASP A 154 3.18 8.78 -13.78
N ILE A 155 2.74 8.06 -12.72
CA ILE A 155 3.64 7.71 -11.62
C ILE A 155 4.78 6.78 -12.07
N MET A 156 4.57 5.94 -13.10
CA MET A 156 5.64 5.09 -13.63
C MET A 156 6.70 5.92 -14.34
N HIS A 157 6.34 6.93 -15.13
CA HIS A 157 7.31 7.83 -15.75
C HIS A 157 8.15 8.59 -14.72
N VAL A 158 7.49 9.17 -13.70
CA VAL A 158 8.17 9.87 -12.60
C VAL A 158 9.12 8.92 -11.87
N ARG A 159 8.69 7.70 -11.61
CA ARG A 159 9.49 6.71 -10.89
C ARG A 159 10.71 6.25 -11.69
N ILE A 160 10.58 5.97 -12.99
CA ILE A 160 11.71 5.63 -13.85
C ILE A 160 12.76 6.74 -13.81
N ALA A 161 12.33 7.98 -14.04
CA ALA A 161 13.25 9.14 -14.01
C ALA A 161 13.93 9.30 -12.65
N ALA A 162 13.22 9.08 -11.54
CA ALA A 162 13.79 9.15 -10.20
C ALA A 162 14.83 8.06 -9.96
N PHE A 163 14.54 6.81 -10.35
CA PHE A 163 15.49 5.71 -10.20
C PHE A 163 16.76 5.95 -11.02
N GLU A 164 16.63 6.35 -12.26
CA GLU A 164 17.77 6.63 -13.15
C GLU A 164 18.62 7.80 -12.64
N LYS A 165 18.01 8.80 -11.99
CA LYS A 165 18.70 10.00 -11.50
C LYS A 165 19.31 9.82 -10.11
N TYR A 166 18.58 9.23 -9.17
CA TYR A 166 18.90 9.29 -7.76
C TYR A 166 19.39 7.97 -7.17
N TYR A 167 19.11 6.83 -7.84
CA TYR A 167 19.49 5.51 -7.35
C TYR A 167 20.42 4.78 -8.34
N PRO A 168 21.62 5.36 -8.64
CA PRO A 168 22.53 4.82 -9.66
C PRO A 168 23.08 3.43 -9.34
N TRP A 169 22.86 2.95 -8.13
CA TRP A 169 23.20 1.61 -7.70
C TRP A 169 22.17 0.55 -8.11
N VAL A 170 21.03 0.97 -8.66
CA VAL A 170 19.99 0.08 -9.21
C VAL A 170 20.21 -0.09 -10.69
N ASP A 171 20.39 -1.33 -11.13
CA ASP A 171 20.49 -1.63 -12.56
C ASP A 171 19.19 -1.22 -13.29
N THR A 172 19.34 -0.42 -14.34
CA THR A 172 18.21 0.09 -15.13
C THR A 172 17.41 -1.00 -15.85
N GLU A 173 18.00 -2.17 -16.11
CA GLU A 173 17.29 -3.35 -16.62
C GLU A 173 16.19 -3.82 -15.65
N GLY A 174 16.38 -3.63 -14.33
CA GLY A 174 15.38 -3.89 -13.31
C GLY A 174 14.13 -3.03 -13.41
N LEU A 175 14.18 -1.90 -14.13
CA LEU A 175 13.03 -0.99 -14.30
C LEU A 175 12.04 -1.46 -15.39
N ALA A 176 12.25 -2.65 -15.98
CA ALA A 176 11.40 -3.18 -17.05
C ALA A 176 9.92 -3.28 -16.66
N TYR A 177 9.61 -3.60 -15.40
CA TYR A 177 8.24 -3.57 -14.89
C TYR A 177 7.60 -2.19 -15.07
N PHE A 178 8.27 -1.13 -14.65
CA PHE A 178 7.72 0.22 -14.75
C PHE A 178 7.52 0.63 -16.21
N ARG A 179 8.49 0.29 -17.09
CA ARG A 179 8.39 0.57 -18.52
C ARG A 179 7.19 -0.15 -19.15
N SER A 180 6.93 -1.41 -18.81
CA SER A 180 5.74 -2.11 -19.33
C SER A 180 4.43 -1.45 -18.90
N ARG A 181 4.36 -0.93 -17.66
CA ARG A 181 3.15 -0.29 -17.13
C ARG A 181 2.86 1.08 -17.74
N THR A 182 3.83 1.75 -18.38
CA THR A 182 3.58 3.03 -19.06
C THR A 182 2.59 2.91 -20.24
N THR A 183 2.45 1.74 -20.82
CA THR A 183 1.51 1.47 -21.94
C THR A 183 0.32 0.62 -21.52
N GLN A 184 0.55 -0.38 -20.65
CA GLN A 184 -0.50 -1.28 -20.20
C GLN A 184 -1.54 -0.56 -19.32
N ALA A 185 -1.10 0.25 -18.37
CA ALA A 185 -2.00 0.92 -17.44
C ALA A 185 -2.97 1.92 -18.13
N PRO A 186 -2.52 2.78 -19.06
CA PRO A 186 -3.42 3.64 -19.82
C PRO A 186 -4.45 2.85 -20.66
N ARG A 187 -4.04 1.75 -21.30
CA ARG A 187 -4.96 0.87 -22.05
C ARG A 187 -6.05 0.31 -21.13
N ASP A 188 -5.64 -0.25 -19.98
CA ASP A 188 -6.51 -0.86 -19.01
C ASP A 188 -7.47 0.17 -18.40
N ALA A 189 -6.97 1.38 -18.14
CA ALA A 189 -7.74 2.50 -17.60
C ALA A 189 -8.81 2.96 -18.59
N ALA A 190 -8.46 3.16 -19.86
CA ALA A 190 -9.38 3.61 -20.90
C ALA A 190 -10.57 2.65 -21.03
N TRP A 191 -10.29 1.35 -21.15
CA TRP A 191 -11.33 0.34 -21.25
C TRP A 191 -12.21 0.27 -20.00
N GLY A 192 -11.62 0.26 -18.80
CA GLY A 192 -12.35 0.22 -17.54
C GLY A 192 -13.22 1.46 -17.32
N LEU A 193 -12.72 2.64 -17.68
CA LEU A 193 -13.47 3.89 -17.59
C LEU A 193 -14.66 3.89 -18.54
N ASP A 194 -14.47 3.48 -19.78
CA ASP A 194 -15.57 3.36 -20.76
C ASP A 194 -16.64 2.39 -20.26
N TYR A 195 -16.25 1.27 -19.70
CA TYR A 195 -17.19 0.32 -19.08
C TYR A 195 -18.01 0.98 -17.95
N VAL A 196 -17.38 1.71 -17.04
CA VAL A 196 -18.06 2.38 -15.93
C VAL A 196 -18.99 3.49 -16.46
N ARG A 197 -18.56 4.29 -17.43
CA ARG A 197 -19.38 5.35 -18.07
C ARG A 197 -20.65 4.79 -18.72
N GLN A 198 -20.56 3.61 -19.33
CA GLN A 198 -21.68 2.97 -20.02
C GLN A 198 -22.65 2.28 -19.06
N HIS A 199 -22.19 1.73 -17.93
CA HIS A 199 -22.99 0.87 -17.07
C HIS A 199 -23.43 1.52 -15.74
N ALA A 200 -22.82 2.63 -15.31
CA ALA A 200 -23.22 3.37 -14.11
C ALA A 200 -24.41 4.29 -14.38
N GLN A 201 -25.59 3.72 -14.57
CA GLN A 201 -26.79 4.40 -15.06
C GLN A 201 -27.70 4.96 -13.95
N THR A 202 -27.41 4.68 -12.68
CA THR A 202 -28.17 5.19 -11.53
C THR A 202 -27.24 5.90 -10.54
N ALA A 203 -27.80 6.84 -9.78
CA ALA A 203 -27.04 7.55 -8.75
C ALA A 203 -26.43 6.60 -7.73
N GLU A 204 -27.11 5.50 -7.40
CA GLU A 204 -26.60 4.47 -6.50
C GLU A 204 -25.40 3.71 -7.10
N GLN A 205 -25.47 3.32 -8.39
CA GLN A 205 -24.35 2.68 -9.09
C GLN A 205 -23.14 3.62 -9.15
N GLN A 206 -23.35 4.89 -9.50
CA GLN A 206 -22.31 5.91 -9.54
C GLN A 206 -21.65 6.11 -8.16
N SER A 207 -22.45 6.18 -7.10
CA SER A 207 -21.95 6.28 -5.72
C SER A 207 -21.10 5.07 -5.32
N ARG A 208 -21.52 3.85 -5.70
CA ARG A 208 -20.72 2.65 -5.46
C ARG A 208 -19.39 2.67 -6.22
N CYS A 209 -19.40 3.09 -7.49
CA CYS A 209 -18.18 3.22 -8.30
C CYS A 209 -17.18 4.21 -7.68
N ILE A 210 -17.69 5.39 -7.27
CA ILE A 210 -16.92 6.43 -6.58
C ILE A 210 -16.31 5.87 -5.29
N GLY A 211 -17.14 5.28 -4.43
CA GLY A 211 -16.68 4.70 -3.16
C GLY A 211 -15.67 3.55 -3.32
N ALA A 212 -15.81 2.75 -4.38
CA ALA A 212 -14.86 1.68 -4.68
C ALA A 212 -13.47 2.21 -5.06
N LEU A 213 -13.40 3.27 -5.86
CA LEU A 213 -12.15 3.94 -6.22
C LEU A 213 -11.51 4.62 -5.00
N GLU A 214 -12.30 5.32 -4.17
CA GLU A 214 -11.82 5.93 -2.92
C GLU A 214 -11.24 4.87 -1.97
N ARG A 215 -11.96 3.76 -1.78
CA ARG A 215 -11.50 2.65 -0.94
C ARG A 215 -10.22 2.03 -1.48
N LYS A 216 -10.10 1.87 -2.80
CA LYS A 216 -8.86 1.38 -3.42
C LYS A 216 -7.69 2.34 -3.21
N CYS A 217 -7.90 3.64 -3.31
CA CYS A 217 -6.87 4.63 -2.97
C CYS A 217 -6.42 4.49 -1.50
N SER A 218 -7.35 4.35 -0.57
CA SER A 218 -7.05 4.14 0.86
C SER A 218 -6.26 2.86 1.11
N ILE A 219 -6.57 1.77 0.40
CA ILE A 219 -5.81 0.50 0.45
C ILE A 219 -4.35 0.73 0.02
N LEU A 220 -4.12 1.47 -1.07
CA LEU A 220 -2.77 1.77 -1.54
C LEU A 220 -1.98 2.66 -0.56
N TRP A 221 -2.65 3.57 0.14
CA TRP A 221 -2.06 4.36 1.23
C TRP A 221 -1.68 3.48 2.40
N SER A 222 -2.59 2.64 2.90
CA SER A 222 -2.35 1.74 4.02
C SER A 222 -1.18 0.78 3.78
N LEU A 223 -0.98 0.34 2.53
CA LEU A 223 0.19 -0.46 2.15
C LEU A 223 1.49 0.32 2.35
N LEU A 224 1.53 1.58 1.90
CA LEU A 224 2.73 2.41 2.05
C LEU A 224 2.94 2.88 3.48
N ASP A 225 1.86 3.17 4.23
CA ASP A 225 1.92 3.47 5.67
C ASP A 225 2.59 2.34 6.45
N ALA A 226 2.26 1.08 6.13
CA ALA A 226 2.88 -0.07 6.80
C ALA A 226 4.38 -0.17 6.51
N ILE A 227 4.80 0.09 5.26
CA ILE A 227 6.21 0.11 4.88
C ILE A 227 6.93 1.28 5.57
N GLU A 228 6.34 2.47 5.55
CA GLU A 228 6.95 3.66 6.14
C GLU A 228 7.15 3.50 7.65
N ARG A 229 6.13 3.03 8.39
CA ARG A 229 6.26 2.74 9.83
C ARG A 229 7.35 1.72 10.14
N HIS A 230 7.49 0.70 9.30
CA HIS A 230 8.54 -0.31 9.46
C HIS A 230 9.95 0.27 9.30
N CYS A 231 10.12 1.19 8.34
CA CYS A 231 11.42 1.77 8.01
C CYS A 231 11.81 2.97 8.87
N ARG A 232 10.82 3.73 9.40
CA ARG A 232 11.06 4.94 10.17
C ARG A 232 11.21 4.64 11.66
N ARG A 233 11.74 5.61 12.40
CA ARG A 233 11.99 5.50 13.83
C ARG A 233 10.84 6.15 14.62
N PRO A 234 10.07 5.38 15.38
CA PRO A 234 9.03 5.93 16.22
C PRO A 234 9.64 6.66 17.42
N VAL A 235 9.06 7.82 17.73
CA VAL A 235 9.41 8.66 18.87
C VAL A 235 8.16 8.97 19.65
N LEU A 236 8.20 8.81 20.97
CA LEU A 236 7.11 9.27 21.84
C LEU A 236 6.96 10.79 21.69
N ALA A 237 5.75 11.25 21.43
CA ALA A 237 5.47 12.68 21.26
C ALA A 237 5.83 13.45 22.54
N SER A 238 6.39 14.66 22.43
CA SER A 238 6.86 15.45 23.58
C SER A 238 5.76 15.82 24.60
N HIS A 239 4.49 15.76 24.17
CA HIS A 239 3.32 16.00 25.00
C HIS A 239 2.68 14.70 25.54
N ALA A 240 3.23 13.54 25.20
CA ALA A 240 2.77 12.25 25.68
C ALA A 240 3.67 11.74 26.83
N ALA A 241 3.07 11.08 27.81
CA ALA A 241 3.80 10.46 28.92
C ALA A 241 3.24 9.07 29.22
N VAL A 242 4.12 8.09 29.33
CA VAL A 242 3.76 6.72 29.76
C VAL A 242 3.91 6.63 31.27
N ARG A 243 2.89 6.14 31.96
CA ARG A 243 2.95 5.91 33.41
C ARG A 243 2.06 4.75 33.84
N PHE A 244 2.38 4.19 35.01
CA PHE A 244 1.51 3.23 35.67
C PHE A 244 0.44 3.98 36.48
N ASP A 245 -0.82 3.60 36.26
CA ASP A 245 -1.96 4.13 37.02
C ASP A 245 -2.28 3.17 38.19
N GLU A 246 -1.97 3.60 39.39
CA GLU A 246 -2.14 2.78 40.61
C GLU A 246 -3.61 2.42 40.91
N PRO A 247 -4.59 3.35 40.74
CA PRO A 247 -6.00 3.02 40.91
C PRO A 247 -6.50 1.97 39.95
N GLU A 248 -6.17 2.10 38.65
CA GLU A 248 -6.61 1.20 37.58
C GLU A 248 -5.75 -0.05 37.45
N LYS A 249 -4.63 -0.12 38.20
CA LYS A 249 -3.61 -1.20 38.08
C LYS A 249 -3.19 -1.47 36.64
N ALA A 250 -2.98 -0.41 35.88
CA ALA A 250 -2.71 -0.51 34.44
C ALA A 250 -1.71 0.54 33.96
N TRP A 251 -0.95 0.22 32.93
CA TRP A 251 -0.17 1.19 32.19
C TRP A 251 -1.08 2.07 31.35
N ILE A 252 -0.82 3.37 31.31
CA ILE A 252 -1.54 4.36 30.52
C ILE A 252 -0.56 5.25 29.76
N VAL A 253 -0.94 5.71 28.57
CA VAL A 253 -0.33 6.86 27.91
C VAL A 253 -1.24 8.07 28.10
N VAL A 254 -0.67 9.13 28.67
CA VAL A 254 -1.36 10.40 28.95
C VAL A 254 -1.08 11.36 27.81
N LEU A 255 -2.14 11.91 27.24
CA LEU A 255 -2.15 12.93 26.21
C LEU A 255 -2.84 14.19 26.75
N PRO A 256 -2.71 15.37 26.12
CA PRO A 256 -3.27 16.62 26.65
C PRO A 256 -4.75 16.58 27.03
N GLU A 257 -5.57 15.87 26.24
CA GLU A 257 -7.03 15.84 26.43
C GLU A 257 -7.58 14.47 26.86
N ARG A 258 -6.73 13.44 26.93
CA ARG A 258 -7.17 12.07 27.25
C ARG A 258 -6.03 11.19 27.75
N ALA A 259 -6.41 10.09 28.40
CA ALA A 259 -5.51 9.00 28.71
C ALA A 259 -6.01 7.72 28.00
N LEU A 260 -5.09 6.91 27.48
CA LEU A 260 -5.39 5.64 26.85
C LEU A 260 -4.78 4.52 27.69
N LYS A 261 -5.59 3.51 28.01
CA LYS A 261 -5.12 2.31 28.71
C LYS A 261 -4.32 1.43 27.75
N LEU A 262 -3.15 1.00 28.17
CA LEU A 262 -2.27 0.15 27.40
C LEU A 262 -2.50 -1.31 27.78
N ALA A 263 -2.70 -2.16 26.76
CA ALA A 263 -2.84 -3.60 26.96
C ALA A 263 -1.52 -4.32 26.64
N GLY A 264 -1.32 -5.49 27.23
CA GLY A 264 -0.19 -6.36 26.95
C GLY A 264 1.17 -5.66 27.05
N SER A 265 1.97 -5.79 25.99
CA SER A 265 3.31 -5.19 25.88
C SER A 265 3.31 -3.72 25.46
N GLY A 266 2.16 -3.05 25.37
CA GLY A 266 2.03 -1.69 24.84
C GLY A 266 2.94 -0.65 25.56
N HIS A 267 3.13 -0.75 26.88
CA HIS A 267 4.06 0.13 27.60
C HIS A 267 5.51 -0.11 27.16
N ALA A 268 5.93 -1.38 26.99
CA ALA A 268 7.30 -1.71 26.56
C ALA A 268 7.55 -1.23 25.13
N VAL A 269 6.56 -1.32 24.23
CA VAL A 269 6.67 -0.75 22.89
C VAL A 269 6.89 0.75 22.94
N LEU A 270 6.12 1.49 23.78
CA LEU A 270 6.27 2.94 23.88
C LEU A 270 7.60 3.36 24.54
N GLU A 271 8.14 2.59 25.47
CA GLU A 271 9.47 2.83 26.03
C GLU A 271 10.59 2.67 24.99
N LEU A 272 10.39 1.83 23.98
CA LEU A 272 11.31 1.66 22.87
C LEU A 272 11.17 2.74 21.77
N CYS A 273 10.13 3.56 21.83
CA CYS A 273 9.89 4.67 20.89
C CYS A 273 10.76 5.90 21.25
N ASP A 274 12.06 5.74 21.21
CA ASP A 274 13.08 6.77 21.57
C ASP A 274 13.76 7.42 20.35
N GLY A 275 13.35 7.04 19.11
CA GLY A 275 13.94 7.52 17.88
C GLY A 275 15.25 6.84 17.47
N THR A 276 15.73 5.86 18.27
CA THR A 276 16.96 5.11 17.97
C THR A 276 16.69 3.83 17.17
N ARG A 277 15.49 3.27 17.28
CA ARG A 277 15.07 1.99 16.71
C ARG A 277 14.04 2.19 15.62
N SER A 278 14.12 1.39 14.57
CA SER A 278 13.03 1.29 13.59
C SER A 278 11.84 0.52 14.18
N GLY A 279 10.67 0.64 13.56
CA GLY A 279 9.52 -0.21 13.89
C GLY A 279 9.85 -1.71 13.79
N ALA A 280 10.72 -2.09 12.85
CA ALA A 280 11.23 -3.44 12.70
C ALA A 280 12.04 -3.91 13.91
N ASP A 281 12.97 -3.06 14.40
CA ASP A 281 13.81 -3.38 15.55
C ASP A 281 12.97 -3.55 16.82
N ILE A 282 11.97 -2.69 17.00
CA ILE A 282 11.03 -2.80 18.12
C ILE A 282 10.24 -4.10 18.04
N ALA A 283 9.67 -4.42 16.88
CA ALA A 283 8.92 -5.65 16.70
C ALA A 283 9.78 -6.90 16.97
N LYS A 284 11.02 -6.90 16.50
CA LYS A 284 11.98 -7.97 16.79
C LYS A 284 12.25 -8.08 18.29
N GLN A 285 12.56 -6.98 18.96
CA GLN A 285 12.86 -6.98 20.40
C GLN A 285 11.66 -7.42 21.24
N ILE A 286 10.44 -7.00 20.90
CA ILE A 286 9.22 -7.46 21.61
C ILE A 286 8.97 -8.95 21.36
N SER A 287 9.24 -9.48 20.16
CA SER A 287 9.06 -10.92 19.88
C SER A 287 10.06 -11.83 20.63
N GLU A 288 11.16 -11.29 21.14
CA GLU A 288 12.11 -12.01 21.97
C GLU A 288 11.67 -12.12 23.46
N PHE A 289 10.61 -11.43 23.86
CA PHE A 289 10.11 -11.53 25.24
C PHE A 289 9.48 -12.92 25.49
N PRO A 290 9.70 -13.51 26.68
CA PRO A 290 9.18 -14.86 27.00
C PRO A 290 7.65 -14.98 26.87
N GLU A 291 6.93 -13.88 27.02
CA GLU A 291 5.47 -13.77 27.00
C GLU A 291 4.95 -13.27 25.63
N ALA A 292 5.84 -13.10 24.63
CA ALA A 292 5.46 -12.60 23.34
C ALA A 292 4.54 -13.58 22.61
N SER A 293 3.52 -13.04 21.97
CA SER A 293 2.65 -13.85 21.12
C SER A 293 3.39 -14.25 19.83
N ALA A 294 2.93 -15.31 19.18
CA ALA A 294 3.44 -15.71 17.86
C ALA A 294 3.24 -14.61 16.78
N ASN A 295 2.35 -13.66 17.05
CA ASN A 295 2.01 -12.54 16.16
C ASN A 295 2.57 -11.20 16.65
N ALA A 296 3.59 -11.20 17.52
CA ALA A 296 4.12 -9.98 18.15
C ALA A 296 4.47 -8.87 17.15
N ALA A 297 5.03 -9.22 15.99
CA ALA A 297 5.35 -8.24 14.94
C ALA A 297 4.10 -7.55 14.40
N GLU A 298 3.01 -8.29 14.22
CA GLU A 298 1.72 -7.75 13.78
C GLU A 298 1.09 -6.85 14.85
N GLU A 299 1.13 -7.29 16.08
CA GLU A 299 0.61 -6.53 17.23
C GLU A 299 1.36 -5.22 17.42
N VAL A 300 2.70 -5.22 17.28
CA VAL A 300 3.53 -4.01 17.35
C VAL A 300 3.19 -3.05 16.19
N ASP A 301 3.09 -3.52 14.95
CA ASP A 301 2.71 -2.67 13.81
C ASP A 301 1.33 -2.05 14.00
N HIS A 302 0.36 -2.84 14.44
CA HIS A 302 -0.99 -2.35 14.71
C HIS A 302 -1.00 -1.33 15.83
N PHE A 303 -0.31 -1.62 16.94
CA PHE A 303 -0.21 -0.73 18.10
C PHE A 303 0.46 0.60 17.74
N LEU A 304 1.59 0.58 17.02
CA LEU A 304 2.27 1.80 16.58
C LEU A 304 1.38 2.64 15.66
N ALA A 305 0.60 2.00 14.78
CA ALA A 305 -0.38 2.70 13.94
C ALA A 305 -1.52 3.34 14.75
N GLU A 306 -1.97 2.70 15.84
CA GLU A 306 -2.97 3.28 16.75
C GLU A 306 -2.39 4.47 17.53
N MET A 307 -1.17 4.34 18.03
CA MET A 307 -0.50 5.41 18.79
C MET A 307 -0.17 6.62 17.91
N GLU A 308 0.18 6.41 16.65
CA GLU A 308 0.33 7.48 15.66
C GLU A 308 -0.99 8.24 15.44
N ARG A 309 -2.08 7.51 15.16
CA ARG A 309 -3.43 8.10 15.01
C ARG A 309 -3.91 8.82 16.26
N ALA A 310 -3.50 8.34 17.42
CA ALA A 310 -3.81 8.97 18.71
C ALA A 310 -2.98 10.22 18.98
N GLY A 311 -1.87 10.44 18.25
CA GLY A 311 -0.92 11.51 18.46
C GLY A 311 0.08 11.24 19.59
N ALA A 312 0.17 9.99 20.07
CA ALA A 312 1.10 9.60 21.11
C ALA A 312 2.51 9.32 20.59
N VAL A 313 2.62 8.86 19.35
CA VAL A 313 3.87 8.54 18.65
C VAL A 313 3.93 9.34 17.35
N ARG A 314 5.13 9.78 16.99
CA ARG A 314 5.47 10.31 15.67
C ARG A 314 6.61 9.48 15.08
N PHE A 315 6.73 9.46 13.75
CA PHE A 315 7.80 8.75 13.06
C PHE A 315 8.81 9.74 12.46
N GLU A 316 10.07 9.54 12.77
CA GLU A 316 11.18 10.34 12.25
C GLU A 316 11.94 9.56 11.16
N ALA A 317 12.54 10.26 10.21
CA ALA A 317 13.40 9.64 9.23
C ALA A 317 14.62 9.00 9.92
N ALA A 318 15.10 7.87 9.40
CA ALA A 318 16.37 7.32 9.84
C ALA A 318 17.47 8.36 9.54
N THR A 319 18.21 8.79 10.56
CA THR A 319 19.41 9.59 10.34
C THR A 319 20.53 8.66 9.84
N ASP A 320 21.20 9.01 8.76
CA ASP A 320 22.34 8.29 8.16
C ASP A 320 23.59 8.29 9.05
N SER A 321 23.47 7.77 10.26
CA SER A 321 24.64 7.67 11.16
C SER A 321 25.26 6.26 11.20
N ALA A 322 24.89 5.36 10.27
CA ALA A 322 25.37 3.97 10.27
C ALA A 322 26.13 3.52 9.01
N GLU A 323 26.30 4.33 7.98
CA GLU A 323 27.10 3.95 6.79
C GLU A 323 28.57 4.44 6.80
N ALA A 324 29.09 4.88 7.94
CA ALA A 324 30.48 5.38 8.06
C ALA A 324 31.44 4.37 8.73
N VAL A 325 31.16 3.05 8.73
CA VAL A 325 32.13 2.04 9.13
C VAL A 325 31.93 0.77 8.29
N GLY A 326 32.75 0.61 7.26
CA GLY A 326 32.89 -0.69 6.58
C GLY A 326 33.42 -0.56 5.18
#